data_6a8cee2e075edf8fd9175e3e6cc42e71
#
_entry.id   6a8cee2e075edf8fd9175e3e6cc42e71
#
_cell.length_a   1.000
_cell.length_b   1.000
_cell.length_c   1.000
_cell.angle_alpha   90.00
_cell.angle_beta   90.00
_cell.angle_gamma   90.00
#
_symmetry.space_group_name_H-M   'P 1'
#
loop_
_entity.id
_entity.type
_entity.pdbx_description
1 polymer ?
#
loop_
_entity_poly.entity_id
_entity_poly.type
_entity_poly.pdbx_seq_one_letter_code
_entity_poly.pdbx_strand_id
1 'polypeptide(L)'
;MKNISLLGSTGSIGRQTVEVALANPNKIKIRALAAHKSDEVLEQQINALQPDIAVLTDKDAAARLTKRYHGKTEILAGDEGLMAAATYDGADTVLASMVGYAGLRPTLAAINCGKNIA
;
A
#
# COMPACT_ATOMS: atom_id res chain seq x y z
N MET A 1 2.89 6.72 -17.27
CA MET A 1 2.59 6.82 -15.83
C MET A 1 3.02 5.54 -15.13
N LYS A 2 3.67 5.67 -13.98
CA LYS A 2 4.07 4.51 -13.18
C LYS A 2 3.00 4.24 -12.12
N ASN A 3 2.49 3.01 -12.11
CA ASN A 3 1.47 2.57 -11.16
C ASN A 3 2.15 1.74 -10.08
N ILE A 4 2.03 2.16 -8.83
CA ILE A 4 2.83 1.64 -7.72
C ILE A 4 1.96 1.01 -6.64
N SER A 5 2.40 -0.16 -6.15
CA SER A 5 1.99 -0.69 -4.85
C SER A 5 3.04 -0.29 -3.83
N LEU A 6 2.65 0.46 -2.82
CA LEU A 6 3.56 0.94 -1.78
C LEU A 6 3.36 0.12 -0.51
N LEU A 7 4.33 -0.73 -0.20
CA LEU A 7 4.30 -1.55 1.00
C LEU A 7 5.10 -0.87 2.10
N GLY A 8 4.46 -0.63 3.24
CA GLY A 8 5.06 0.13 4.33
C GLY A 8 4.84 1.63 4.19
N SER A 9 3.63 2.03 3.78
CA SER A 9 3.32 3.42 3.43
C SER A 9 3.40 4.40 4.61
N THR A 10 3.23 3.93 5.84
CA THR A 10 3.21 4.79 7.03
C THR A 10 4.58 4.95 7.70
N GLY A 11 5.59 4.23 7.24
CA GLY A 11 6.95 4.40 7.71
C GLY A 11 7.61 5.63 7.07
N SER A 12 8.86 5.88 7.44
CA SER A 12 9.59 7.08 7.02
C SER A 12 9.73 7.17 5.48
N ILE A 13 10.22 6.10 4.86
CA ILE A 13 10.40 6.06 3.40
C ILE A 13 9.05 6.07 2.70
N GLY A 14 8.06 5.34 3.25
CA GLY A 14 6.73 5.31 2.68
C GLY A 14 6.06 6.67 2.65
N ARG A 15 6.17 7.44 3.74
CA ARG A 15 5.61 8.79 3.81
C ARG A 15 6.27 9.72 2.79
N GLN A 16 7.58 9.62 2.62
CA GLN A 16 8.30 10.40 1.61
C GLN A 16 7.83 10.04 0.20
N THR A 17 7.60 8.75 -0.06
CA THR A 17 7.08 8.29 -1.35
C THR A 17 5.70 8.87 -1.64
N VAL A 18 4.84 8.91 -0.62
CA VAL A 18 3.51 9.52 -0.76
C VAL A 18 3.64 11.00 -1.14
N GLU A 19 4.55 11.73 -0.49
CA GLU A 19 4.78 13.14 -0.81
C GLU A 19 5.23 13.32 -2.25
N VAL A 20 6.15 12.47 -2.72
CA VAL A 20 6.64 12.52 -4.10
C VAL A 20 5.51 12.23 -5.08
N ALA A 21 4.67 11.24 -4.79
CA ALA A 21 3.55 10.91 -5.66
C ALA A 21 2.54 12.07 -5.75
N LEU A 22 2.24 12.70 -4.62
CA LEU A 22 1.32 13.84 -4.60
C LEU A 22 1.87 15.06 -5.36
N ALA A 23 3.20 15.22 -5.38
CA ALA A 23 3.86 16.30 -6.12
C ALA A 23 3.99 16.00 -7.62
N ASN A 24 3.79 14.75 -8.05
CA ASN A 24 3.95 14.32 -9.44
C ASN A 24 2.76 13.50 -9.92
N PRO A 25 1.53 14.05 -9.87
CA PRO A 25 0.32 13.26 -10.13
C PRO A 25 0.21 12.75 -11.56
N ASN A 26 0.92 13.37 -12.51
CA ASN A 26 0.90 12.94 -13.91
C ASN A 26 1.94 11.85 -14.21
N LYS A 27 2.83 11.56 -13.27
CA LYS A 27 3.91 10.59 -13.49
C LYS A 27 3.81 9.36 -12.61
N ILE A 28 3.21 9.51 -11.42
CA ILE A 28 3.16 8.44 -10.43
C ILE A 28 1.73 8.35 -9.91
N LYS A 29 1.20 7.12 -9.91
CA LYS A 29 -0.07 6.84 -9.25
C LYS A 29 0.12 5.68 -8.29
N ILE A 30 -0.25 5.87 -7.03
CA ILE A 30 -0.23 4.80 -6.05
C ILE A 30 -1.56 4.08 -6.09
N ARG A 31 -1.54 2.83 -6.51
CA ARG A 31 -2.72 1.99 -6.65
C ARG A 31 -3.06 1.21 -5.40
N ALA A 32 -2.03 0.83 -4.64
CA ALA A 32 -2.20 0.04 -3.43
C ALA A 32 -1.30 0.57 -2.33
N LEU A 33 -1.84 0.59 -1.12
CA LEU A 33 -1.10 0.96 0.09
C LEU A 33 -1.14 -0.21 1.05
N ALA A 34 -0.05 -0.45 1.78
CA ALA A 34 -0.04 -1.43 2.85
C ALA A 34 0.75 -0.90 4.04
N ALA A 35 0.18 -1.09 5.23
CA ALA A 35 0.79 -0.71 6.49
C ALA A 35 0.47 -1.77 7.54
N HIS A 36 1.03 -1.64 8.75
CA HIS A 36 0.79 -2.62 9.80
C HIS A 36 -0.44 -2.25 10.64
N LYS A 37 -0.35 -1.23 11.49
CA LYS A 37 -1.46 -0.86 12.38
C LYS A 37 -1.73 0.64 12.51
N SER A 38 -1.05 1.47 11.74
CA SER A 38 -1.24 2.92 11.77
C SER A 38 -2.47 3.31 10.93
N ASP A 39 -3.63 2.95 11.42
CA ASP A 39 -4.89 3.13 10.68
C ASP A 39 -5.23 4.60 10.43
N GLU A 40 -4.93 5.49 11.37
CA GLU A 40 -5.22 6.92 11.19
C GLU A 40 -4.34 7.54 10.10
N VAL A 41 -3.04 7.22 10.08
CA VAL A 41 -2.14 7.71 9.04
C VAL A 41 -2.54 7.13 7.67
N LEU A 42 -2.84 5.84 7.63
CA LEU A 42 -3.28 5.21 6.39
C LEU A 42 -4.55 5.86 5.86
N GLU A 43 -5.49 6.17 6.72
CA GLU A 43 -6.73 6.85 6.31
C GLU A 43 -6.44 8.20 5.66
N GLN A 44 -5.52 8.99 6.23
CA GLN A 44 -5.11 10.26 5.63
C GLN A 44 -4.51 10.03 4.23
N GLN A 45 -3.70 9.00 4.07
CA GLN A 45 -3.08 8.65 2.78
C GLN A 45 -4.14 8.21 1.76
N ILE A 46 -5.13 7.44 2.19
CA ILE A 46 -6.25 7.03 1.33
C ILE A 46 -6.99 8.26 0.81
N ASN A 47 -7.30 9.20 1.69
CA ASN A 47 -8.04 10.40 1.31
C ASN A 47 -7.24 11.27 0.34
N ALA A 48 -5.92 11.32 0.48
CA ALA A 48 -5.07 12.13 -0.39
C ALA A 48 -4.80 11.46 -1.75
N LEU A 49 -4.62 10.15 -1.77
CA LEU A 49 -4.17 9.41 -2.95
C LEU A 49 -5.29 8.71 -3.70
N GLN A 50 -6.37 8.36 -3.02
CA GLN A 50 -7.49 7.58 -3.58
C GLN A 50 -7.01 6.30 -4.27
N PRO A 51 -6.29 5.41 -3.55
CA PRO A 51 -5.82 4.16 -4.14
C PRO A 51 -6.98 3.20 -4.37
N ASP A 52 -6.73 2.15 -5.14
CA ASP A 52 -7.74 1.13 -5.37
C ASP A 52 -7.94 0.25 -4.14
N ILE A 53 -6.83 -0.14 -3.49
CA ILE A 53 -6.86 -0.94 -2.26
C ILE A 53 -5.91 -0.37 -1.21
N ALA A 54 -6.23 -0.63 0.05
CA ALA A 54 -5.38 -0.27 1.18
C ALA A 54 -5.44 -1.40 2.21
N VAL A 55 -4.30 -1.74 2.77
CA VAL A 55 -4.16 -2.91 3.63
C VAL A 55 -3.59 -2.52 4.98
N LEU A 56 -4.18 -3.06 6.05
CA LEU A 56 -3.58 -3.07 7.38
C LEU A 56 -3.38 -4.53 7.78
N THR A 57 -2.12 -4.93 8.00
CA THR A 57 -1.84 -6.32 8.37
C THR A 57 -2.33 -6.65 9.76
N ASP A 58 -2.42 -5.65 10.66
CA ASP A 58 -3.07 -5.82 11.95
C ASP A 58 -4.58 -5.82 11.76
N LYS A 59 -5.23 -6.95 12.07
CA LYS A 59 -6.65 -7.12 11.80
C LYS A 59 -7.55 -6.21 12.63
N ASP A 60 -7.15 -5.87 13.85
CA ASP A 60 -7.91 -4.94 14.68
C ASP A 60 -7.87 -3.53 14.11
N ALA A 61 -6.70 -3.09 13.63
CA ALA A 61 -6.58 -1.80 12.98
C ALA A 61 -7.40 -1.73 11.69
N ALA A 62 -7.39 -2.81 10.91
CA ALA A 62 -8.20 -2.89 9.70
C ALA A 62 -9.70 -2.81 10.01
N ALA A 63 -10.14 -3.48 11.07
CA ALA A 63 -11.53 -3.43 11.49
C ALA A 63 -11.94 -2.02 11.92
N ARG A 64 -11.07 -1.30 12.65
CA ARG A 64 -11.35 0.08 13.04
C ARG A 64 -11.50 0.98 11.81
N LEU A 65 -10.60 0.85 10.84
CA LEU A 65 -10.65 1.66 9.63
C LEU A 65 -11.89 1.33 8.79
N THR A 66 -12.20 0.05 8.63
CA THR A 66 -13.37 -0.39 7.87
C THR A 66 -14.66 0.21 8.43
N LYS A 67 -14.76 0.30 9.74
CA LYS A 67 -15.95 0.84 10.40
C LYS A 67 -16.20 2.32 10.09
N ARG A 68 -15.14 3.11 10.01
CA ARG A 68 -15.30 4.57 9.84
C ARG A 68 -15.08 5.07 8.42
N TYR A 69 -14.50 4.22 7.54
CA TYR A 69 -14.23 4.62 6.16
C TYR A 69 -15.39 4.22 5.25
N HIS A 70 -15.89 5.17 4.48
CA HIS A 70 -17.03 4.96 3.59
C HIS A 70 -16.74 5.37 2.13
N GLY A 71 -15.47 5.46 1.76
CA GLY A 71 -15.08 5.82 0.39
C GLY A 71 -14.99 4.60 -0.53
N LYS A 72 -14.33 4.79 -1.67
CA LYS A 72 -14.26 3.79 -2.73
C LYS A 72 -13.09 2.82 -2.60
N THR A 73 -12.06 3.15 -1.83
CA THR A 73 -10.91 2.27 -1.64
C THR A 73 -11.34 1.01 -0.89
N GLU A 74 -10.95 -0.15 -1.40
CA GLU A 74 -11.21 -1.40 -0.71
C GLU A 74 -10.22 -1.60 0.43
N ILE A 75 -10.72 -1.83 1.64
CA ILE A 75 -9.87 -2.03 2.82
C ILE A 75 -9.69 -3.52 3.03
N LEU A 76 -8.43 -3.96 3.04
CA LEU A 76 -8.07 -5.36 3.22
C LEU A 76 -7.29 -5.52 4.52
N ALA A 77 -7.20 -6.75 5.03
CA ALA A 77 -6.59 -7.04 6.32
C ALA A 77 -5.66 -8.23 6.25
N GLY A 78 -4.68 -8.26 7.16
CA GLY A 78 -3.84 -9.43 7.40
C GLY A 78 -2.80 -9.65 6.31
N ASP A 79 -2.13 -10.79 6.41
CA ASP A 79 -1.09 -11.17 5.45
C ASP A 79 -1.66 -11.42 4.06
N GLU A 80 -2.89 -11.92 3.97
CA GLU A 80 -3.56 -12.10 2.69
C GLU A 80 -3.75 -10.77 1.98
N GLY A 81 -4.14 -9.73 2.71
CA GLY A 81 -4.25 -8.39 2.17
C GLY A 81 -2.91 -7.85 1.69
N LEU A 82 -1.86 -8.08 2.47
CA LEU A 82 -0.51 -7.66 2.08
C LEU A 82 -0.07 -8.32 0.78
N MET A 83 -0.34 -9.62 0.63
CA MET A 83 -0.01 -10.34 -0.61
C MET A 83 -0.84 -9.82 -1.78
N ALA A 84 -2.11 -9.49 -1.55
CA ALA A 84 -2.96 -8.91 -2.58
C ALA A 84 -2.41 -7.55 -3.08
N ALA A 85 -1.91 -6.72 -2.16
CA ALA A 85 -1.29 -5.45 -2.54
C ALA A 85 -0.01 -5.65 -3.35
N ALA A 86 0.83 -6.62 -2.93
CA ALA A 86 2.11 -6.90 -3.61
C ALA A 86 1.90 -7.45 -5.03
N THR A 87 0.78 -8.13 -5.28
CA THR A 87 0.50 -8.76 -6.57
C THR A 87 -0.64 -8.07 -7.33
N TYR A 88 -1.00 -6.87 -6.93
CA TYR A 88 -2.14 -6.16 -7.51
C TYR A 88 -1.95 -5.90 -9.00
N ASP A 89 -2.91 -6.34 -9.80
CA ASP A 89 -2.83 -6.24 -11.27
C ASP A 89 -2.71 -4.80 -11.76
N GLY A 90 -3.32 -3.85 -11.06
CA GLY A 90 -3.28 -2.44 -11.45
C GLY A 90 -1.94 -1.76 -11.24
N ALA A 91 -0.98 -2.42 -10.59
CA ALA A 91 0.34 -1.86 -10.33
C ALA A 91 1.40 -2.59 -11.14
N ASP A 92 2.31 -1.83 -11.74
CA ASP A 92 3.44 -2.40 -12.49
C ASP A 92 4.72 -2.47 -11.64
N THR A 93 4.78 -1.71 -10.56
CA THR A 93 5.95 -1.60 -9.70
C THR A 93 5.55 -1.75 -8.23
N VAL A 94 6.36 -2.46 -7.48
CA VAL A 94 6.21 -2.58 -6.03
C VAL A 94 7.38 -1.88 -5.36
N LEU A 95 7.08 -0.90 -4.51
CA LEU A 95 8.08 -0.26 -3.66
C LEU A 95 7.92 -0.82 -2.26
N ALA A 96 8.86 -1.66 -1.85
CA ALA A 96 8.83 -2.31 -0.55
C ALA A 96 9.68 -1.51 0.43
N SER A 97 9.04 -0.74 1.29
CA SER A 97 9.71 0.04 2.33
C SER A 97 9.51 -0.56 3.72
N MET A 98 9.08 -1.82 3.77
CA MET A 98 9.00 -2.59 5.01
C MET A 98 10.38 -3.14 5.35
N VAL A 99 10.74 -3.06 6.63
CA VAL A 99 12.05 -3.53 7.07
C VAL A 99 12.02 -5.00 7.46
N GLY A 100 13.16 -5.68 7.25
CA GLY A 100 13.40 -7.03 7.75
C GLY A 100 12.57 -8.09 7.05
N TYR A 101 12.26 -9.12 7.82
CA TYR A 101 11.62 -10.34 7.31
C TYR A 101 10.20 -10.11 6.79
N ALA A 102 9.52 -9.10 7.33
CA ALA A 102 8.13 -8.82 6.95
C ALA A 102 7.97 -8.46 5.47
N GLY A 103 9.00 -7.89 4.83
CA GLY A 103 8.95 -7.51 3.42
C GLY A 103 9.33 -8.61 2.45
N LEU A 104 9.92 -9.73 2.92
CA LEU A 104 10.48 -10.74 2.03
C LEU A 104 9.42 -11.49 1.22
N ARG A 105 8.39 -12.02 1.88
CA ARG A 105 7.35 -12.80 1.21
C ARG A 105 6.58 -11.99 0.17
N PRO A 106 6.09 -10.78 0.50
CA PRO A 106 5.39 -9.99 -0.51
C PRO A 106 6.31 -9.57 -1.66
N THR A 107 7.58 -9.29 -1.39
CA THR A 107 8.54 -8.95 -2.46
C THR A 107 8.74 -10.13 -3.41
N LEU A 108 8.90 -11.35 -2.90
CA LEU A 108 9.02 -12.55 -3.73
C LEU A 108 7.77 -12.80 -4.56
N ALA A 109 6.59 -12.61 -3.96
CA ALA A 109 5.33 -12.75 -4.68
C ALA A 109 5.22 -11.75 -5.83
N ALA A 110 5.65 -10.52 -5.61
CA ALA A 110 5.64 -9.49 -6.65
C ALA A 110 6.60 -9.86 -7.80
N ILE A 111 7.79 -10.34 -7.49
CA ILE A 111 8.75 -10.79 -8.49
C ILE A 111 8.15 -11.92 -9.32
N ASN A 112 7.52 -12.89 -8.69
CA ASN A 112 6.90 -14.02 -9.37
C ASN A 112 5.76 -13.62 -10.30
N CYS A 113 5.12 -12.48 -10.01
CA CYS A 113 4.06 -11.92 -10.88
C CYS A 113 4.60 -10.98 -11.96
N GLY A 114 5.93 -10.85 -12.07
CA GLY A 114 6.54 -10.01 -13.10
C GLY A 114 6.56 -8.53 -12.78
N LYS A 115 6.37 -8.13 -11.52
CA LYS A 115 6.42 -6.72 -11.12
C LYS A 115 7.85 -6.21 -11.06
N ASN A 116 8.03 -4.94 -11.36
CA ASN A 116 9.29 -4.25 -11.09
C ASN A 116 9.40 -3.96 -9.60
N ILE A 117 10.59 -4.10 -9.05
CA ILE A 117 10.83 -3.85 -7.62
C ILE A 117 11.70 -2.60 -7.49
N ALA A 118 11.28 -1.71 -6.63
CA ALA A 118 12.02 -0.50 -6.33
C ALA A 118 12.33 -0.41 -4.82
#